data_eed59fc89f752747dff84fc67738e9cc
#
_entry.id   eed59fc89f752747dff84fc67738e9cc
#
_cell.length_a   1.000
_cell.length_b   1.000
_cell.length_c   1.000
_cell.angle_alpha   90.00
_cell.angle_beta   90.00
_cell.angle_gamma   90.00
#
_symmetry.space_group_name_H-M   'P 1'
#
loop_
_entity.id
_entity.type
_entity.pdbx_description
1 polymer ?
#
loop_
_entity_poly.entity_id
_entity_poly.type
_entity_poly.pdbx_seq_one_letter_code
_entity_poly.pdbx_strand_id
1 'polypeptide(L)'
;MRSGTAPCGLRYAVRRGGSAVGYCALSMRCGTRDEDGFGNGIAHFAEHTMFRGTARKSASVINSYLDRLGGELNAYTTKEEIVLHATVLKEDLGKAAGLLFELATEATFPDAEIETERGVVLDEIISYKDNPVEDVYDKFEGMLFEGHPLGLPILGTSASVRRIKPADLRRFARTFFIPARMAFTVVADLDEKVMEKRVLRLVEKLFGEIPGQAGDDAKNNRELLNAPVIPGSTGNLPFDKTVDKRNHEVNAVIGNRAPSLYDSEDRITAAVLCNILGGPASNSLLNKVLREKNGWVYGVECTYTQYADTGIAAITFGCDKPNLERCLSTLDKILARIREVPLSERTLKAYKKQLLGQLAISSDNGEAQCLSMGKSLLAWGRIDTSAEMRARIEAVTPAALQAMARRLFDPETLSRLIYL
;
A
#
# COMPACT_ATOMS: atom_id res chain seq x y z
N MET A 1 -23.65 1.93 -2.37
CA MET A 1 -22.61 2.01 -1.33
C MET A 1 -23.09 2.93 -0.22
N ARG A 2 -22.86 2.55 1.04
CA ARG A 2 -23.11 3.38 2.24
C ARG A 2 -21.82 3.49 3.03
N SER A 3 -21.54 4.65 3.59
CA SER A 3 -20.36 4.90 4.41
C SER A 3 -20.65 5.91 5.51
N GLY A 4 -19.88 5.90 6.56
CA GLY A 4 -20.03 6.81 7.69
C GLY A 4 -18.93 6.63 8.72
N THR A 5 -19.10 7.32 9.85
CA THR A 5 -18.25 7.20 11.04
C THR A 5 -19.11 6.78 12.22
N ALA A 6 -18.72 5.71 12.90
CA ALA A 6 -19.38 5.26 14.13
C ALA A 6 -19.09 6.20 15.31
N PRO A 7 -19.90 6.20 16.40
CA PRO A 7 -19.68 7.07 17.56
C PRO A 7 -18.29 6.95 18.20
N CYS A 8 -17.65 5.78 18.13
CA CYS A 8 -16.28 5.56 18.61
C CYS A 8 -15.18 6.10 17.67
N GLY A 9 -15.53 6.76 16.57
CA GLY A 9 -14.58 7.32 15.60
C GLY A 9 -14.18 6.36 14.47
N LEU A 10 -14.57 5.07 14.51
CA LEU A 10 -14.30 4.11 13.45
C LEU A 10 -15.04 4.48 12.16
N ARG A 11 -14.31 4.56 11.05
CA ARG A 11 -14.90 4.78 9.72
C ARG A 11 -15.35 3.45 9.12
N TYR A 12 -16.46 3.48 8.39
CA TYR A 12 -16.92 2.25 7.72
C TYR A 12 -17.46 2.54 6.32
N ALA A 13 -17.40 1.51 5.48
CA ALA A 13 -18.14 1.47 4.22
C ALA A 13 -18.65 0.07 3.93
N VAL A 14 -19.86 0.01 3.36
CA VAL A 14 -20.47 -1.22 2.90
C VAL A 14 -20.96 -1.05 1.46
N ARG A 15 -20.69 -2.05 0.63
CA ARG A 15 -21.06 -2.05 -0.78
C ARG A 15 -21.68 -3.40 -1.15
N ARG A 16 -22.74 -3.36 -1.94
CA ARG A 16 -23.33 -4.57 -2.48
C ARG A 16 -22.41 -5.13 -3.57
N GLY A 17 -22.02 -6.39 -3.43
CA GLY A 17 -21.34 -7.21 -4.42
C GLY A 17 -22.34 -8.08 -5.21
N GLY A 18 -21.80 -8.94 -6.09
CA GLY A 18 -22.60 -9.81 -6.95
C GLY A 18 -22.35 -11.31 -6.76
N SER A 19 -21.58 -11.73 -5.74
CA SER A 19 -21.21 -13.12 -5.56
C SER A 19 -21.69 -13.73 -4.23
N ALA A 20 -21.63 -15.06 -4.12
CA ALA A 20 -21.89 -15.76 -2.87
C ALA A 20 -20.81 -15.48 -1.80
N VAL A 21 -19.63 -15.01 -2.25
CA VAL A 21 -18.50 -14.68 -1.40
C VAL A 21 -18.67 -13.25 -0.87
N GLY A 22 -18.35 -13.06 0.40
CA GLY A 22 -18.27 -11.77 1.07
C GLY A 22 -16.84 -11.47 1.48
N TYR A 23 -16.47 -10.21 1.37
CA TYR A 23 -15.15 -9.69 1.72
C TYR A 23 -15.30 -8.66 2.83
N CYS A 24 -14.41 -8.71 3.83
CA CYS A 24 -14.32 -7.67 4.82
C CYS A 24 -12.85 -7.35 5.13
N ALA A 25 -12.57 -6.09 5.41
CA ALA A 25 -11.23 -5.64 5.77
C ALA A 25 -11.29 -4.61 6.90
N LEU A 26 -10.33 -4.73 7.82
CA LEU A 26 -10.06 -3.77 8.87
C LEU A 26 -8.69 -3.15 8.60
N SER A 27 -8.68 -1.92 8.11
CA SER A 27 -7.47 -1.15 7.85
C SER A 27 -7.17 -0.27 9.05
N MET A 28 -5.93 -0.26 9.50
CA MET A 28 -5.43 0.53 10.62
C MET A 28 -4.39 1.52 10.12
N ARG A 29 -4.54 2.81 10.44
CA ARG A 29 -3.59 3.86 10.08
C ARG A 29 -2.38 3.80 11.00
N CYS A 30 -1.49 2.89 10.74
CA CYS A 30 -0.18 2.72 11.36
C CYS A 30 0.67 1.82 10.49
N GLY A 31 1.94 2.13 10.35
CA GLY A 31 2.89 1.34 9.57
C GLY A 31 4.30 1.62 10.05
N THR A 32 5.31 1.26 9.24
CA THR A 32 6.70 1.51 9.60
C THR A 32 7.03 2.99 9.80
N ARG A 33 6.27 3.86 9.18
CA ARG A 33 6.38 5.31 9.34
C ARG A 33 6.08 5.78 10.77
N ASP A 34 5.26 5.04 11.52
CA ASP A 34 4.81 5.39 12.88
C ASP A 34 5.68 4.74 13.98
N GLU A 35 6.84 4.16 13.64
CA GLU A 35 7.70 3.40 14.56
C GLU A 35 8.61 4.26 15.45
N ASP A 36 8.53 5.58 15.34
CA ASP A 36 9.33 6.47 16.20
C ASP A 36 9.09 6.19 17.69
N GLY A 37 10.17 6.02 18.43
CA GLY A 37 10.12 5.64 19.86
C GLY A 37 9.80 4.17 20.14
N PHE A 38 9.70 3.29 19.12
CA PHE A 38 9.42 1.86 19.33
C PHE A 38 10.57 0.94 18.83
N GLY A 39 11.10 1.17 17.67
CA GLY A 39 12.10 0.33 17.03
C GLY A 39 11.61 -0.18 15.68
N ASN A 40 12.49 -0.12 14.68
CA ASN A 40 12.15 -0.47 13.31
C ASN A 40 11.75 -1.95 13.17
N GLY A 41 10.67 -2.19 12.45
CA GLY A 41 10.06 -3.49 12.22
C GLY A 41 8.96 -3.86 13.23
N ILE A 42 8.63 -2.97 14.20
CA ILE A 42 7.61 -3.28 15.19
C ILE A 42 6.21 -3.37 14.59
N ALA A 43 5.89 -2.59 13.57
CA ALA A 43 4.59 -2.62 12.90
C ALA A 43 4.35 -3.99 12.25
N HIS A 44 5.30 -4.48 11.48
CA HIS A 44 5.26 -5.80 10.86
C HIS A 44 5.28 -6.92 11.92
N PHE A 45 6.12 -6.81 12.93
CA PHE A 45 6.16 -7.80 14.00
C PHE A 45 4.88 -7.82 14.84
N ALA A 46 4.19 -6.68 15.01
CA ALA A 46 2.88 -6.62 15.66
C ALA A 46 1.81 -7.33 14.80
N GLU A 47 1.85 -7.17 13.47
CA GLU A 47 0.96 -7.87 12.56
C GLU A 47 1.13 -9.39 12.68
N HIS A 48 2.34 -9.94 12.62
CA HIS A 48 2.62 -11.36 12.83
C HIS A 48 2.12 -11.86 14.18
N THR A 49 2.45 -11.14 15.24
CA THR A 49 2.21 -11.60 16.61
C THR A 49 0.76 -11.47 17.06
N MET A 50 -0.08 -10.64 16.40
CA MET A 50 -1.51 -10.58 16.74
C MET A 50 -2.26 -11.89 16.43
N PHE A 51 -1.75 -12.73 15.53
CA PHE A 51 -2.30 -14.06 15.24
C PHE A 51 -1.90 -15.13 16.26
N ARG A 52 -1.03 -14.81 17.22
CA ARG A 52 -0.47 -15.76 18.18
C ARG A 52 -1.29 -15.90 19.47
N GLY A 53 -2.36 -15.15 19.61
CA GLY A 53 -3.32 -15.33 20.71
C GLY A 53 -4.12 -14.09 21.03
N THR A 54 -5.38 -14.31 21.35
CA THR A 54 -6.28 -13.30 21.94
C THR A 54 -6.68 -13.73 23.35
N ALA A 55 -7.43 -12.88 24.05
CA ALA A 55 -8.00 -13.25 25.34
C ALA A 55 -8.94 -14.47 25.26
N ARG A 56 -9.45 -14.80 24.06
CA ARG A 56 -10.47 -15.86 23.85
C ARG A 56 -9.97 -17.03 23.02
N LYS A 57 -8.92 -16.89 22.24
CA LYS A 57 -8.47 -17.90 21.27
C LYS A 57 -6.96 -18.06 21.31
N SER A 58 -6.51 -19.30 21.27
CA SER A 58 -5.10 -19.63 21.02
C SER A 58 -4.74 -19.46 19.54
N ALA A 59 -3.45 -19.40 19.22
CA ALA A 59 -2.94 -19.32 17.85
C ALA A 59 -3.53 -20.41 16.93
N SER A 60 -3.56 -21.66 17.38
CA SER A 60 -4.13 -22.77 16.60
C SER A 60 -5.62 -22.57 16.27
N VAL A 61 -6.40 -22.02 17.21
CA VAL A 61 -7.82 -21.72 16.97
C VAL A 61 -7.97 -20.56 15.99
N ILE A 62 -7.15 -19.50 16.11
CA ILE A 62 -7.18 -18.35 15.21
C ILE A 62 -6.88 -18.80 13.78
N ASN A 63 -5.77 -19.50 13.58
CA ASN A 63 -5.30 -19.91 12.26
C ASN A 63 -6.28 -20.84 11.53
N SER A 64 -7.01 -21.69 12.27
CA SER A 64 -7.99 -22.58 11.68
C SER A 64 -9.43 -22.06 11.70
N TYR A 65 -9.66 -20.84 12.21
CA TYR A 65 -11.03 -20.36 12.44
C TYR A 65 -11.81 -20.15 11.15
N LEU A 66 -11.24 -19.45 10.18
CA LEU A 66 -11.89 -19.21 8.90
C LEU A 66 -11.77 -20.41 7.96
N ASP A 67 -10.67 -21.18 8.03
CA ASP A 67 -10.51 -22.42 7.25
C ASP A 67 -11.68 -23.39 7.46
N ARG A 68 -12.15 -23.53 8.71
CA ARG A 68 -13.32 -24.36 9.05
C ARG A 68 -14.63 -23.84 8.45
N LEU A 69 -14.67 -22.59 8.04
CA LEU A 69 -15.81 -21.96 7.35
C LEU A 69 -15.61 -21.95 5.82
N GLY A 70 -14.51 -22.54 5.33
CA GLY A 70 -14.13 -22.46 3.91
C GLY A 70 -13.72 -21.04 3.49
N GLY A 71 -13.18 -20.24 4.41
CA GLY A 71 -12.77 -18.87 4.18
C GLY A 71 -11.26 -18.68 4.30
N GLU A 72 -10.79 -17.49 4.00
CA GLU A 72 -9.39 -17.09 4.07
C GLU A 72 -9.23 -15.89 5.01
N LEU A 73 -8.11 -15.87 5.74
CA LEU A 73 -7.70 -14.78 6.61
C LEU A 73 -6.29 -14.35 6.21
N ASN A 74 -6.13 -13.10 5.88
CA ASN A 74 -4.85 -12.53 5.47
C ASN A 74 -4.59 -11.20 6.17
N ALA A 75 -3.31 -10.81 6.22
CA ALA A 75 -2.88 -9.50 6.69
C ALA A 75 -1.69 -9.02 5.88
N TYR A 76 -1.45 -7.72 5.91
CA TYR A 76 -0.22 -7.13 5.41
C TYR A 76 0.08 -5.80 6.10
N THR A 77 1.37 -5.49 6.17
CA THR A 77 1.89 -4.22 6.69
C THR A 77 2.54 -3.43 5.56
N THR A 78 2.25 -2.13 5.52
CA THR A 78 2.89 -1.17 4.62
C THR A 78 3.61 -0.09 5.41
N LYS A 79 4.12 0.92 4.71
CA LYS A 79 4.72 2.08 5.37
C LYS A 79 3.72 2.88 6.21
N GLU A 80 2.43 2.88 5.88
CA GLU A 80 1.41 3.76 6.49
C GLU A 80 0.16 3.04 7.02
N GLU A 81 0.01 1.73 6.74
CA GLU A 81 -1.15 0.97 7.18
C GLU A 81 -0.82 -0.49 7.50
N ILE A 82 -1.56 -1.06 8.46
CA ILE A 82 -1.70 -2.50 8.67
C ILE A 82 -3.14 -2.85 8.30
N VAL A 83 -3.32 -3.89 7.51
CA VAL A 83 -4.64 -4.33 7.05
C VAL A 83 -4.83 -5.80 7.37
N LEU A 84 -5.95 -6.09 8.05
CA LEU A 84 -6.48 -7.45 8.22
C LEU A 84 -7.65 -7.61 7.27
N HIS A 85 -7.70 -8.68 6.49
CA HIS A 85 -8.84 -8.92 5.60
C HIS A 85 -9.23 -10.39 5.57
N ALA A 86 -10.48 -10.63 5.26
CA ALA A 86 -11.04 -11.96 5.21
C ALA A 86 -12.02 -12.12 4.05
N THR A 87 -11.98 -13.31 3.47
CA THR A 87 -12.86 -13.77 2.40
C THR A 87 -13.62 -15.00 2.90
N VAL A 88 -14.96 -14.94 2.91
CA VAL A 88 -15.82 -16.02 3.42
C VAL A 88 -17.11 -16.10 2.60
N LEU A 89 -17.91 -17.14 2.80
CA LEU A 89 -19.30 -17.10 2.35
C LEU A 89 -20.05 -15.95 3.06
N LYS A 90 -20.95 -15.27 2.35
CA LYS A 90 -21.63 -14.05 2.85
C LYS A 90 -22.40 -14.25 4.15
N GLU A 91 -22.88 -15.46 4.44
CA GLU A 91 -23.52 -15.83 5.69
C GLU A 91 -22.58 -15.82 6.90
N ASP A 92 -21.28 -16.07 6.68
CA ASP A 92 -20.25 -16.10 7.71
C ASP A 92 -19.49 -14.76 7.91
N LEU A 93 -19.85 -13.72 7.16
CA LEU A 93 -19.23 -12.38 7.29
C LEU A 93 -19.22 -11.85 8.73
N GLY A 94 -20.27 -12.12 9.51
CA GLY A 94 -20.33 -11.68 10.92
C GLY A 94 -19.26 -12.35 11.79
N LYS A 95 -18.91 -13.60 11.50
CA LYS A 95 -17.85 -14.35 12.20
C LYS A 95 -16.47 -13.84 11.78
N ALA A 96 -16.26 -13.61 10.49
CA ALA A 96 -15.03 -13.05 9.95
C ALA A 96 -14.78 -11.64 10.50
N ALA A 97 -15.76 -10.74 10.42
CA ALA A 97 -15.68 -9.40 10.99
C ALA A 97 -15.35 -9.43 12.49
N GLY A 98 -16.02 -10.29 13.25
CA GLY A 98 -15.75 -10.46 14.69
C GLY A 98 -14.30 -10.89 14.96
N LEU A 99 -13.74 -11.78 14.14
CA LEU A 99 -12.34 -12.20 14.27
C LEU A 99 -11.36 -11.06 13.95
N LEU A 100 -11.57 -10.30 12.86
CA LEU A 100 -10.69 -9.18 12.51
C LEU A 100 -10.61 -8.14 13.65
N PHE A 101 -11.75 -7.78 14.25
CA PHE A 101 -11.77 -6.89 15.39
C PHE A 101 -11.11 -7.51 16.62
N GLU A 102 -11.36 -8.80 16.92
CA GLU A 102 -10.73 -9.49 18.04
C GLU A 102 -9.21 -9.50 17.92
N LEU A 103 -8.67 -9.76 16.72
CA LEU A 103 -7.23 -9.71 16.47
C LEU A 103 -6.65 -8.30 16.71
N ALA A 104 -7.33 -7.27 16.22
CA ALA A 104 -6.84 -5.90 16.37
C ALA A 104 -6.95 -5.37 17.82
N THR A 105 -7.99 -5.76 18.58
CA THR A 105 -8.28 -5.12 19.87
C THR A 105 -8.05 -5.99 21.10
N GLU A 106 -7.97 -7.31 20.93
CA GLU A 106 -7.86 -8.27 22.04
C GLU A 106 -6.61 -9.17 21.92
N ALA A 107 -5.69 -8.89 20.99
CA ALA A 107 -4.41 -9.61 20.91
C ALA A 107 -3.63 -9.46 22.22
N THR A 108 -3.18 -10.59 22.79
CA THR A 108 -2.51 -10.62 24.09
C THR A 108 -1.00 -10.56 24.00
N PHE A 109 -0.45 -10.83 22.80
CA PHE A 109 0.99 -10.88 22.56
C PHE A 109 1.72 -11.76 23.59
N PRO A 110 1.47 -13.09 23.63
CA PRO A 110 2.05 -13.99 24.63
C PRO A 110 3.58 -14.10 24.47
N ASP A 111 4.33 -13.98 25.54
CA ASP A 111 5.79 -13.89 25.52
C ASP A 111 6.45 -15.12 24.83
N ALA A 112 5.95 -16.34 25.08
CA ALA A 112 6.46 -17.57 24.46
C ALA A 112 6.22 -17.60 22.94
N GLU A 113 5.04 -17.17 22.49
CA GLU A 113 4.67 -17.13 21.08
C GLU A 113 5.45 -16.04 20.33
N ILE A 114 5.76 -14.91 20.98
CA ILE A 114 6.57 -13.84 20.40
C ILE A 114 7.96 -14.33 20.05
N GLU A 115 8.60 -15.13 20.92
CA GLU A 115 9.94 -15.65 20.63
C GLU A 115 9.93 -16.64 19.45
N THR A 116 8.88 -17.45 19.36
CA THR A 116 8.69 -18.33 18.19
C THR A 116 8.52 -17.51 16.92
N GLU A 117 7.66 -16.49 16.94
CA GLU A 117 7.38 -15.64 15.78
C GLU A 117 8.57 -14.76 15.39
N ARG A 118 9.38 -14.36 16.37
CA ARG A 118 10.65 -13.66 16.10
C ARG A 118 11.57 -14.48 15.20
N GLY A 119 11.63 -15.79 15.40
CA GLY A 119 12.37 -16.69 14.50
C GLY A 119 11.85 -16.60 13.07
N VAL A 120 10.53 -16.70 12.90
CA VAL A 120 9.87 -16.61 11.58
C VAL A 120 10.19 -15.29 10.88
N VAL A 121 10.02 -14.15 11.58
CA VAL A 121 10.32 -12.81 11.00
C VAL A 121 11.81 -12.66 10.65
N LEU A 122 12.72 -13.23 11.45
CA LEU A 122 14.15 -13.20 11.13
C LEU A 122 14.48 -14.01 9.88
N ASP A 123 13.83 -15.16 9.69
CA ASP A 123 13.99 -15.98 8.49
C ASP A 123 13.39 -15.27 7.26
N GLU A 124 12.26 -14.58 7.43
CA GLU A 124 11.67 -13.77 6.38
C GLU A 124 12.59 -12.60 5.95
N ILE A 125 13.22 -11.89 6.89
CA ILE A 125 14.22 -10.86 6.59
C ILE A 125 15.36 -11.41 5.75
N ILE A 126 15.80 -12.64 6.03
CA ILE A 126 16.88 -13.30 5.27
C ILE A 126 16.37 -13.63 3.86
N SER A 127 15.22 -14.30 3.76
CA SER A 127 14.59 -14.67 2.48
C SER A 127 14.36 -13.46 1.58
N TYR A 128 13.92 -12.34 2.16
CA TYR A 128 13.68 -11.09 1.43
C TYR A 128 14.96 -10.50 0.85
N LYS A 129 16.06 -10.54 1.62
CA LYS A 129 17.40 -10.11 1.15
C LYS A 129 18.01 -11.03 0.09
N ASP A 130 17.63 -12.30 0.10
CA ASP A 130 18.05 -13.28 -0.89
C ASP A 130 17.26 -13.18 -2.20
N ASN A 131 16.17 -12.39 -2.22
CA ASN A 131 15.41 -12.04 -3.42
C ASN A 131 15.92 -10.71 -4.01
N PRO A 132 16.69 -10.72 -5.11
CA PRO A 132 17.32 -9.51 -5.64
C PRO A 132 16.30 -8.45 -6.10
N VAL A 133 15.12 -8.86 -6.54
CA VAL A 133 14.06 -7.96 -7.02
C VAL A 133 13.49 -7.14 -5.86
N GLU A 134 13.24 -7.78 -4.73
CA GLU A 134 12.71 -7.13 -3.54
C GLU A 134 13.79 -6.29 -2.85
N ASP A 135 14.98 -6.87 -2.65
CA ASP A 135 16.11 -6.19 -1.97
C ASP A 135 16.54 -4.91 -2.71
N VAL A 136 16.59 -4.93 -4.06
CA VAL A 136 16.97 -3.75 -4.84
C VAL A 136 15.96 -2.61 -4.69
N TYR A 137 14.65 -2.94 -4.65
CA TYR A 137 13.60 -1.94 -4.49
C TYR A 137 13.62 -1.33 -3.09
N ASP A 138 13.66 -2.15 -2.04
CA ASP A 138 13.77 -1.69 -0.65
C ASP A 138 15.02 -0.83 -0.43
N LYS A 139 16.14 -1.25 -1.01
CA LYS A 139 17.39 -0.50 -0.92
C LYS A 139 17.31 0.83 -1.64
N PHE A 140 16.67 0.85 -2.83
CA PHE A 140 16.44 2.08 -3.58
C PHE A 140 15.55 3.05 -2.78
N GLU A 141 14.44 2.56 -2.24
CA GLU A 141 13.52 3.36 -1.41
C GLU A 141 14.23 3.90 -0.16
N GLY A 142 15.01 3.05 0.52
CA GLY A 142 15.80 3.43 1.69
C GLY A 142 16.82 4.55 1.41
N MET A 143 17.43 4.54 0.22
CA MET A 143 18.35 5.60 -0.22
C MET A 143 17.62 6.87 -0.66
N LEU A 144 16.49 6.73 -1.37
CA LEU A 144 15.68 7.85 -1.84
C LEU A 144 15.08 8.64 -0.67
N PHE A 145 14.75 7.96 0.41
CA PHE A 145 14.18 8.53 1.63
C PHE A 145 15.14 8.49 2.82
N GLU A 146 16.46 8.56 2.58
CA GLU A 146 17.44 8.58 3.66
C GLU A 146 17.16 9.70 4.67
N GLY A 147 17.14 9.36 5.97
CA GLY A 147 16.79 10.30 7.05
C GLY A 147 15.29 10.55 7.21
N HIS A 148 14.43 9.96 6.40
CA HIS A 148 12.99 10.04 6.51
C HIS A 148 12.42 8.68 7.01
N PRO A 149 11.32 8.65 7.79
CA PRO A 149 10.72 7.38 8.26
C PRO A 149 10.37 6.39 7.14
N LEU A 150 10.00 6.87 5.95
CA LEU A 150 9.75 6.03 4.77
C LEU A 150 11.00 5.28 4.27
N GLY A 151 12.21 5.72 4.62
CA GLY A 151 13.46 5.03 4.27
C GLY A 151 13.73 3.77 5.13
N LEU A 152 12.96 3.53 6.19
CA LEU A 152 13.11 2.35 7.02
C LEU A 152 12.45 1.13 6.34
N PRO A 153 13.09 -0.06 6.35
CA PRO A 153 12.51 -1.27 5.78
C PRO A 153 11.28 -1.73 6.59
N ILE A 154 10.25 -2.25 5.91
CA ILE A 154 9.00 -2.70 6.54
C ILE A 154 9.26 -3.84 7.52
N LEU A 155 10.06 -4.81 7.13
CA LEU A 155 10.43 -5.96 7.99
C LEU A 155 11.35 -5.56 9.16
N GLY A 156 11.87 -4.35 9.15
CA GLY A 156 12.96 -3.96 10.04
C GLY A 156 14.29 -4.60 9.66
N THR A 157 15.19 -4.63 10.62
CA THR A 157 16.49 -5.32 10.51
C THR A 157 16.58 -6.45 11.51
N SER A 158 17.39 -7.48 11.24
CA SER A 158 17.61 -8.55 12.23
C SER A 158 18.06 -8.02 13.59
N ALA A 159 18.82 -6.91 13.60
CA ALA A 159 19.26 -6.27 14.83
C ALA A 159 18.14 -5.54 15.57
N SER A 160 17.23 -4.84 14.87
CA SER A 160 16.11 -4.13 15.48
C SER A 160 15.05 -5.11 15.98
N VAL A 161 14.65 -6.09 15.18
CA VAL A 161 13.64 -7.10 15.54
C VAL A 161 14.07 -7.92 16.78
N ARG A 162 15.35 -8.26 16.92
CA ARG A 162 15.88 -8.94 18.12
C ARG A 162 15.73 -8.12 19.41
N ARG A 163 15.63 -6.79 19.34
CA ARG A 163 15.51 -5.89 20.50
C ARG A 163 14.07 -5.59 20.90
N ILE A 164 13.10 -5.81 20.01
CA ILE A 164 11.69 -5.55 20.31
C ILE A 164 11.22 -6.49 21.42
N LYS A 165 10.66 -5.91 22.49
CA LYS A 165 10.16 -6.64 23.65
C LYS A 165 8.65 -6.82 23.57
N PRO A 166 8.05 -7.82 24.23
CA PRO A 166 6.60 -7.98 24.30
C PRO A 166 5.87 -6.74 24.81
N ALA A 167 6.49 -6.01 25.73
CA ALA A 167 5.94 -4.75 26.23
C ALA A 167 5.85 -3.65 25.17
N ASP A 168 6.79 -3.64 24.21
CA ASP A 168 6.79 -2.67 23.12
C ASP A 168 5.66 -2.96 22.14
N LEU A 169 5.42 -4.24 21.79
CA LEU A 169 4.29 -4.68 20.97
C LEU A 169 2.95 -4.30 21.59
N ARG A 170 2.77 -4.58 22.90
CA ARG A 170 1.55 -4.20 23.62
C ARG A 170 1.38 -2.68 23.68
N ARG A 171 2.47 -1.90 23.83
CA ARG A 171 2.45 -0.45 23.79
C ARG A 171 2.09 0.06 22.40
N PHE A 172 2.69 -0.49 21.34
CA PHE A 172 2.40 -0.15 19.94
C PHE A 172 0.92 -0.38 19.64
N ALA A 173 0.39 -1.57 19.92
CA ALA A 173 -1.01 -1.89 19.71
C ALA A 173 -1.95 -0.93 20.44
N ARG A 174 -1.70 -0.63 21.73
CA ARG A 174 -2.51 0.32 22.50
C ARG A 174 -2.47 1.74 21.95
N THR A 175 -1.36 2.14 21.33
CA THR A 175 -1.20 3.48 20.76
C THR A 175 -1.93 3.62 19.43
N PHE A 176 -1.87 2.58 18.58
CA PHE A 176 -2.29 2.71 17.19
C PHE A 176 -3.55 1.93 16.85
N PHE A 177 -3.87 0.83 17.54
CA PHE A 177 -5.04 0.01 17.22
C PHE A 177 -6.29 0.52 17.94
N ILE A 178 -6.63 1.77 17.67
CA ILE A 178 -7.76 2.48 18.25
C ILE A 178 -8.81 2.81 17.18
N PRO A 179 -10.13 2.83 17.50
CA PRO A 179 -11.21 3.01 16.52
C PRO A 179 -11.05 4.24 15.64
N ALA A 180 -10.60 5.37 16.18
CA ALA A 180 -10.42 6.61 15.42
C ALA A 180 -9.36 6.51 14.30
N ARG A 181 -8.45 5.53 14.40
CA ARG A 181 -7.43 5.23 13.38
C ARG A 181 -7.80 4.04 12.49
N MET A 182 -9.04 3.53 12.59
CA MET A 182 -9.49 2.36 11.85
C MET A 182 -10.53 2.69 10.78
N ALA A 183 -10.52 1.89 9.72
CA ALA A 183 -11.59 1.85 8.74
C ALA A 183 -12.01 0.38 8.52
N PHE A 184 -13.30 0.10 8.63
CA PHE A 184 -13.87 -1.23 8.38
C PHE A 184 -14.73 -1.22 7.12
N THR A 185 -14.45 -2.13 6.21
CA THR A 185 -15.12 -2.20 4.91
C THR A 185 -15.68 -3.59 4.64
N VAL A 186 -16.80 -3.62 3.93
CA VAL A 186 -17.50 -4.87 3.57
C VAL A 186 -18.01 -4.79 2.13
N VAL A 187 -17.78 -5.86 1.37
CA VAL A 187 -18.36 -6.08 0.04
C VAL A 187 -19.03 -7.45 0.01
N ALA A 188 -20.35 -7.51 -0.18
CA ALA A 188 -21.09 -8.77 -0.27
C ALA A 188 -22.43 -8.60 -1.00
N ASP A 189 -23.00 -9.69 -1.53
CA ASP A 189 -24.36 -9.68 -2.08
C ASP A 189 -25.41 -9.70 -0.96
N LEU A 190 -25.50 -8.58 -0.24
CA LEU A 190 -26.46 -8.30 0.81
C LEU A 190 -26.96 -6.86 0.65
N ASP A 191 -28.15 -6.58 1.17
CA ASP A 191 -28.66 -5.20 1.20
C ASP A 191 -27.74 -4.29 2.02
N GLU A 192 -27.41 -3.13 1.49
CA GLU A 192 -26.43 -2.22 2.09
C GLU A 192 -26.90 -1.66 3.44
N LYS A 193 -28.21 -1.42 3.63
CA LYS A 193 -28.75 -0.96 4.92
C LYS A 193 -28.63 -2.06 5.97
N VAL A 194 -28.82 -3.32 5.55
CA VAL A 194 -28.67 -4.48 6.43
C VAL A 194 -27.20 -4.64 6.86
N MET A 195 -26.26 -4.53 5.91
CA MET A 195 -24.82 -4.60 6.22
C MET A 195 -24.40 -3.46 7.15
N GLU A 196 -24.78 -2.23 6.85
CA GLU A 196 -24.51 -1.06 7.68
C GLU A 196 -25.01 -1.26 9.13
N LYS A 197 -26.26 -1.70 9.28
CA LYS A 197 -26.83 -1.96 10.61
C LYS A 197 -26.06 -3.06 11.37
N ARG A 198 -25.60 -4.11 10.67
CA ARG A 198 -24.80 -5.17 11.28
C ARG A 198 -23.43 -4.66 11.71
N VAL A 199 -22.77 -3.86 10.87
CA VAL A 199 -21.46 -3.24 11.19
C VAL A 199 -21.60 -2.34 12.41
N LEU A 200 -22.58 -1.42 12.41
CA LEU A 200 -22.79 -0.52 13.54
C LEU A 200 -23.08 -1.24 14.85
N ARG A 201 -23.91 -2.29 14.83
CA ARG A 201 -24.17 -3.11 16.01
C ARG A 201 -22.92 -3.86 16.51
N LEU A 202 -22.08 -4.36 15.59
CA LEU A 202 -20.84 -5.02 15.97
C LEU A 202 -19.88 -4.02 16.63
N VAL A 203 -19.73 -2.85 16.04
CA VAL A 203 -18.87 -1.77 16.56
C VAL A 203 -19.37 -1.26 17.93
N GLU A 204 -20.67 -1.03 18.08
CA GLU A 204 -21.30 -0.64 19.35
C GLU A 204 -21.06 -1.69 20.45
N LYS A 205 -21.20 -2.98 20.10
CA LYS A 205 -20.93 -4.08 21.05
C LYS A 205 -19.48 -4.14 21.50
N LEU A 206 -18.53 -3.82 20.60
CA LEU A 206 -17.09 -3.92 20.89
C LEU A 206 -16.54 -2.68 21.63
N PHE A 207 -17.01 -1.50 21.26
CA PHE A 207 -16.48 -0.23 21.76
C PHE A 207 -17.43 0.56 22.64
N GLY A 208 -18.71 0.13 22.73
CA GLY A 208 -19.75 0.82 23.49
C GLY A 208 -20.17 2.15 22.87
N GLU A 209 -21.11 2.82 23.52
CA GLU A 209 -21.30 4.27 23.34
C GLU A 209 -20.22 4.96 24.18
N ILE A 210 -19.21 5.55 23.54
CA ILE A 210 -18.25 6.44 24.24
C ILE A 210 -18.87 7.84 24.23
N PRO A 211 -19.52 8.30 25.33
CA PRO A 211 -20.07 9.63 25.38
C PRO A 211 -18.91 10.64 25.46
N GLY A 212 -18.80 11.56 24.52
CA GLY A 212 -18.07 12.80 24.69
C GLY A 212 -16.68 12.93 24.07
N GLN A 213 -16.06 11.90 23.49
CA GLN A 213 -14.76 12.06 22.79
C GLN A 213 -14.88 12.46 21.31
N ALA A 214 -16.05 12.35 20.70
CA ALA A 214 -16.25 12.65 19.27
C ALA A 214 -16.01 14.13 18.88
N GLY A 215 -16.03 15.05 19.84
CA GLY A 215 -15.81 16.49 19.60
C GLY A 215 -14.31 16.87 19.56
N ASP A 216 -13.50 16.30 20.42
CA ASP A 216 -12.07 16.57 20.50
C ASP A 216 -11.29 15.70 19.50
N ASP A 217 -11.75 14.47 19.26
CA ASP A 217 -11.15 13.57 18.26
C ASP A 217 -11.40 14.04 16.82
N ALA A 218 -12.48 14.77 16.53
CA ALA A 218 -12.69 15.39 15.22
C ALA A 218 -11.71 16.56 14.97
N LYS A 219 -11.29 17.29 16.02
CA LYS A 219 -10.21 18.28 15.95
C LYS A 219 -8.84 17.60 15.87
N ASN A 220 -8.58 16.61 16.71
CA ASN A 220 -7.36 15.79 16.66
C ASN A 220 -7.24 15.01 15.34
N ASN A 221 -8.34 14.52 14.75
CA ASN A 221 -8.32 13.92 13.43
C ASN A 221 -7.99 14.91 12.31
N ARG A 222 -8.39 16.19 12.42
CA ARG A 222 -7.91 17.24 11.52
C ARG A 222 -6.45 17.57 11.75
N GLU A 223 -5.96 17.54 12.98
CA GLU A 223 -4.54 17.70 13.31
C GLU A 223 -3.73 16.47 12.92
N LEU A 224 -4.26 15.25 13.01
CA LEU A 224 -3.62 14.02 12.51
C LEU A 224 -3.66 13.93 10.97
N LEU A 225 -4.68 14.50 10.31
CA LEU A 225 -4.70 14.68 8.85
C LEU A 225 -3.77 15.82 8.41
N ASN A 226 -3.55 16.80 9.30
CA ASN A 226 -2.63 17.92 9.16
C ASN A 226 -1.37 17.74 10.01
N ALA A 227 -1.00 16.50 10.36
CA ALA A 227 0.33 16.27 10.92
C ALA A 227 1.33 17.02 10.03
N PRO A 228 2.16 17.90 10.60
CA PRO A 228 3.02 18.74 9.79
C PRO A 228 3.75 17.83 8.82
N VAL A 229 3.62 18.15 7.53
CA VAL A 229 4.53 17.64 6.53
C VAL A 229 5.89 17.93 7.14
N ILE A 230 6.60 16.89 7.60
CA ILE A 230 7.97 17.08 8.04
C ILE A 230 8.63 17.67 6.80
N PRO A 231 9.06 18.94 6.81
CA PRO A 231 9.64 19.56 5.64
C PRO A 231 10.75 18.59 5.24
N GLY A 232 10.61 18.00 4.07
CA GLY A 232 11.53 16.98 3.62
C GLY A 232 12.92 17.50 3.87
N SER A 233 13.70 16.80 4.66
CA SER A 233 15.11 17.07 4.84
C SER A 233 15.64 17.37 3.46
N THR A 234 16.35 18.49 3.32
CA THR A 234 17.05 18.98 2.15
C THR A 234 17.31 17.88 1.15
N GLY A 235 16.69 17.93 -0.02
CA GLY A 235 16.53 16.85 -0.97
C GLY A 235 17.80 16.00 -1.06
N ASN A 236 17.67 14.72 -0.83
CA ASN A 236 18.79 13.81 -1.04
C ASN A 236 19.29 14.02 -2.46
N LEU A 237 20.59 14.19 -2.61
CA LEU A 237 21.19 14.24 -3.95
C LEU A 237 20.85 12.96 -4.71
N PRO A 238 20.57 13.05 -6.00
CA PRO A 238 20.36 11.87 -6.81
C PRO A 238 21.59 10.95 -6.71
N PHE A 239 21.34 9.68 -6.77
CA PHE A 239 22.39 8.68 -6.76
C PHE A 239 22.35 7.81 -8.01
N ASP A 240 23.52 7.39 -8.47
CA ASP A 240 23.69 6.39 -9.51
C ASP A 240 24.68 5.34 -8.98
N LYS A 241 24.14 4.18 -8.58
CA LYS A 241 24.93 3.12 -7.94
C LYS A 241 24.71 1.78 -8.65
N THR A 242 25.81 1.12 -8.92
CA THR A 242 25.84 -0.27 -9.36
C THR A 242 26.51 -1.10 -8.28
N VAL A 243 25.88 -2.21 -7.90
CA VAL A 243 26.37 -3.13 -6.87
C VAL A 243 26.45 -4.53 -7.47
N ASP A 244 27.64 -5.12 -7.45
CA ASP A 244 27.82 -6.52 -7.86
C ASP A 244 27.37 -7.45 -6.72
N LYS A 245 26.20 -8.05 -6.88
CA LYS A 245 25.61 -9.07 -5.99
C LYS A 245 25.96 -10.48 -6.47
N ARG A 246 26.64 -10.62 -7.61
CA ARG A 246 26.91 -11.89 -8.30
C ARG A 246 25.63 -12.62 -8.71
N ASN A 247 24.60 -11.86 -9.03
CA ASN A 247 23.34 -12.40 -9.51
C ASN A 247 23.48 -12.91 -10.94
N HIS A 248 22.66 -13.88 -11.33
CA HIS A 248 22.53 -14.30 -12.73
C HIS A 248 21.90 -13.21 -13.59
N GLU A 249 20.94 -12.53 -13.04
CA GLU A 249 20.16 -11.47 -13.68
C GLU A 249 20.50 -10.10 -13.09
N VAL A 250 20.43 -9.10 -13.93
CA VAL A 250 20.47 -7.70 -13.51
C VAL A 250 19.08 -7.30 -13.02
N ASN A 251 19.01 -6.66 -11.87
CA ASN A 251 17.81 -6.00 -11.38
C ASN A 251 18.08 -4.51 -11.23
N ALA A 252 17.28 -3.68 -11.88
CA ALA A 252 17.46 -2.24 -11.91
C ALA A 252 16.22 -1.51 -11.42
N VAL A 253 16.43 -0.46 -10.62
CA VAL A 253 15.42 0.50 -10.19
C VAL A 253 15.88 1.89 -10.55
N ILE A 254 15.04 2.63 -11.28
CA ILE A 254 15.29 4.00 -11.71
C ILE A 254 14.07 4.83 -11.33
N GLY A 255 14.24 5.90 -10.54
CA GLY A 255 13.09 6.65 -10.08
C GLY A 255 13.42 7.94 -9.35
N ASN A 256 12.38 8.58 -8.87
CA ASN A 256 12.44 9.84 -8.17
C ASN A 256 11.30 9.96 -7.15
N ARG A 257 11.39 10.93 -6.25
CA ARG A 257 10.25 11.35 -5.44
C ARG A 257 9.13 11.86 -6.34
N ALA A 258 7.90 11.61 -5.94
CA ALA A 258 6.69 11.89 -6.70
C ALA A 258 5.67 12.66 -5.85
N PRO A 259 4.59 13.19 -6.45
CA PRO A 259 3.52 13.86 -5.71
C PRO A 259 2.98 13.00 -4.56
N SER A 260 2.56 13.67 -3.50
CA SER A 260 1.95 13.02 -2.34
C SER A 260 0.52 12.54 -2.63
N LEU A 261 -0.02 11.76 -1.71
CA LEU A 261 -1.41 11.30 -1.73
C LEU A 261 -2.41 12.47 -1.77
N TYR A 262 -2.05 13.61 -1.16
CA TYR A 262 -2.92 14.77 -1.04
C TYR A 262 -2.75 15.82 -2.14
N ASP A 263 -1.77 15.66 -3.03
CA ASP A 263 -1.62 16.48 -4.24
C ASP A 263 -2.63 16.08 -5.32
N SER A 264 -3.87 16.53 -5.18
CA SER A 264 -5.06 15.98 -5.83
C SER A 264 -5.00 15.88 -7.37
N GLU A 265 -4.41 16.86 -8.06
CA GLU A 265 -4.28 16.87 -9.52
C GLU A 265 -2.99 16.21 -9.99
N ASP A 266 -1.88 16.53 -9.33
CA ASP A 266 -0.56 16.00 -9.66
C ASP A 266 -0.50 14.48 -9.49
N ARG A 267 -1.12 13.92 -8.43
CA ARG A 267 -1.14 12.47 -8.21
C ARG A 267 -1.86 11.71 -9.33
N ILE A 268 -2.95 12.25 -9.88
CA ILE A 268 -3.67 11.62 -10.98
C ILE A 268 -2.83 11.68 -12.25
N THR A 269 -2.20 12.83 -12.52
CA THR A 269 -1.30 13.00 -13.66
C THR A 269 -0.10 12.06 -13.58
N ALA A 270 0.52 11.92 -12.40
CA ALA A 270 1.61 10.97 -12.15
C ALA A 270 1.16 9.51 -12.37
N ALA A 271 -0.01 9.13 -11.86
CA ALA A 271 -0.56 7.78 -12.06
C ALA A 271 -0.82 7.47 -13.55
N VAL A 272 -1.40 8.42 -14.28
CA VAL A 272 -1.61 8.28 -15.74
C VAL A 272 -0.27 8.16 -16.46
N LEU A 273 0.73 8.97 -16.11
CA LEU A 273 2.06 8.92 -16.71
C LEU A 273 2.76 7.57 -16.48
N CYS A 274 2.79 7.09 -15.24
CA CYS A 274 3.41 5.81 -14.91
C CYS A 274 2.70 4.65 -15.62
N ASN A 275 1.35 4.67 -15.71
CA ASN A 275 0.60 3.67 -16.48
C ASN A 275 0.94 3.70 -17.97
N ILE A 276 1.13 4.87 -18.59
CA ILE A 276 1.56 5.01 -19.97
C ILE A 276 2.96 4.45 -20.19
N LEU A 277 3.89 4.74 -19.25
CA LEU A 277 5.28 4.31 -19.35
C LEU A 277 5.43 2.80 -19.19
N GLY A 278 4.94 2.25 -18.10
CA GLY A 278 5.18 0.86 -17.72
C GLY A 278 4.01 0.21 -16.98
N GLY A 279 2.76 0.60 -17.26
CA GLY A 279 1.58 -0.09 -16.76
C GLY A 279 1.49 -1.54 -17.28
N PRO A 280 0.55 -2.35 -16.76
CA PRO A 280 0.50 -3.80 -16.94
C PRO A 280 0.19 -4.24 -18.40
N ALA A 281 -0.18 -3.31 -19.27
CA ALA A 281 -0.49 -3.63 -20.65
C ALA A 281 0.77 -3.73 -21.51
N SER A 282 0.81 -4.71 -22.42
CA SER A 282 1.94 -4.94 -23.35
C SER A 282 2.24 -3.76 -24.28
N ASN A 283 1.29 -2.87 -24.49
CA ASN A 283 1.44 -1.67 -25.32
C ASN A 283 1.92 -0.43 -24.52
N SER A 284 2.15 -0.51 -23.21
CA SER A 284 2.84 0.55 -22.48
C SER A 284 4.21 0.80 -23.10
N LEU A 285 4.71 2.04 -23.02
CA LEU A 285 5.87 2.46 -23.82
C LEU A 285 7.12 1.59 -23.59
N LEU A 286 7.40 1.26 -22.34
CA LEU A 286 8.58 0.46 -21.96
C LEU A 286 8.37 -1.02 -22.33
N ASN A 287 7.22 -1.62 -22.00
CA ASN A 287 6.90 -2.99 -22.36
C ASN A 287 6.99 -3.20 -23.87
N LYS A 288 6.35 -2.31 -24.63
CA LYS A 288 6.35 -2.39 -26.10
C LYS A 288 7.75 -2.42 -26.70
N VAL A 289 8.70 -1.63 -26.16
CA VAL A 289 10.03 -1.50 -26.77
C VAL A 289 11.01 -2.49 -26.17
N LEU A 290 11.09 -2.59 -24.83
CA LEU A 290 12.12 -3.41 -24.18
C LEU A 290 11.76 -4.89 -24.20
N ARG A 291 10.49 -5.23 -24.01
CA ARG A 291 10.02 -6.62 -23.94
C ARG A 291 9.51 -7.13 -25.26
N GLU A 292 8.42 -6.54 -25.78
CA GLU A 292 7.70 -7.09 -26.94
C GLU A 292 8.52 -6.99 -28.25
N LYS A 293 9.17 -5.85 -28.49
CA LYS A 293 9.92 -5.64 -29.74
C LYS A 293 11.31 -6.28 -29.71
N ASN A 294 12.00 -6.16 -28.60
CA ASN A 294 13.43 -6.52 -28.52
C ASN A 294 13.72 -7.75 -27.65
N GLY A 295 12.81 -8.15 -26.74
CA GLY A 295 13.02 -9.29 -25.85
C GLY A 295 14.22 -9.15 -24.92
N TRP A 296 14.57 -7.92 -24.51
CA TRP A 296 15.76 -7.66 -23.69
C TRP A 296 15.48 -7.77 -22.19
N VAL A 297 14.23 -7.67 -21.77
CA VAL A 297 13.83 -7.72 -20.37
C VAL A 297 12.82 -8.83 -20.13
N TYR A 298 12.84 -9.42 -18.95
CA TYR A 298 11.84 -10.40 -18.49
C TYR A 298 10.53 -9.71 -18.14
N GLY A 299 10.62 -8.57 -17.48
CA GLY A 299 9.54 -7.66 -17.13
C GLY A 299 10.07 -6.25 -16.98
N VAL A 300 9.20 -5.26 -17.25
CA VAL A 300 9.45 -3.85 -16.95
C VAL A 300 8.16 -3.20 -16.47
N GLU A 301 8.24 -2.50 -15.38
CA GLU A 301 7.12 -1.79 -14.78
C GLU A 301 7.49 -0.35 -14.48
N CYS A 302 6.50 0.53 -14.49
CA CYS A 302 6.62 1.87 -13.95
C CYS A 302 5.50 2.06 -12.91
N THR A 303 5.87 2.08 -11.65
CA THR A 303 4.94 2.18 -10.52
C THR A 303 4.91 3.59 -9.95
N TYR A 304 3.79 3.96 -9.34
CA TYR A 304 3.66 5.18 -8.56
C TYR A 304 3.01 4.85 -7.22
N THR A 305 3.82 4.88 -6.17
CA THR A 305 3.39 4.67 -4.79
C THR A 305 3.19 6.03 -4.12
N GLN A 306 2.03 6.21 -3.47
CA GLN A 306 1.61 7.45 -2.84
C GLN A 306 1.70 7.32 -1.32
N TYR A 307 2.40 8.26 -0.68
CA TYR A 307 2.46 8.42 0.76
C TYR A 307 1.80 9.75 1.18
N ALA A 308 1.51 9.91 2.44
CA ALA A 308 0.79 11.08 2.95
C ALA A 308 1.47 12.44 2.60
N ASP A 309 2.79 12.50 2.62
CA ASP A 309 3.58 13.73 2.41
C ASP A 309 4.44 13.73 1.15
N THR A 310 4.57 12.59 0.48
CA THR A 310 5.40 12.41 -0.73
C THR A 310 4.88 11.21 -1.55
N GLY A 311 5.62 10.81 -2.54
CA GLY A 311 5.43 9.58 -3.30
C GLY A 311 6.74 9.12 -3.90
N ILE A 312 6.71 7.97 -4.57
CA ILE A 312 7.79 7.42 -5.36
C ILE A 312 7.26 7.00 -6.73
N ALA A 313 7.89 7.48 -7.80
CA ALA A 313 7.72 6.97 -9.15
C ALA A 313 8.98 6.20 -9.52
N ALA A 314 8.85 4.90 -9.75
CA ALA A 314 9.97 4.02 -10.02
C ALA A 314 9.74 3.15 -11.26
N ILE A 315 10.76 3.01 -12.08
CA ILE A 315 10.83 2.06 -13.18
C ILE A 315 11.71 0.91 -12.71
N THR A 316 11.17 -0.31 -12.73
CA THR A 316 11.88 -1.53 -12.38
C THR A 316 11.96 -2.45 -13.59
N PHE A 317 13.10 -3.09 -13.80
CA PHE A 317 13.23 -4.13 -14.81
C PHE A 317 14.31 -5.15 -14.46
N GLY A 318 14.12 -6.38 -14.98
CA GLY A 318 15.11 -7.46 -14.93
C GLY A 318 15.58 -7.82 -16.33
N CYS A 319 16.89 -8.01 -16.52
CA CYS A 319 17.47 -8.40 -17.81
C CYS A 319 18.77 -9.19 -17.66
N ASP A 320 19.22 -9.81 -18.74
CA ASP A 320 20.59 -10.36 -18.82
C ASP A 320 21.66 -9.26 -18.84
N LYS A 321 22.82 -9.52 -18.23
CA LYS A 321 23.95 -8.58 -18.19
C LYS A 321 24.32 -7.96 -19.54
N PRO A 322 24.39 -8.70 -20.67
CA PRO A 322 24.70 -8.12 -21.99
C PRO A 322 23.65 -7.14 -22.52
N ASN A 323 22.42 -7.17 -22.00
CA ASN A 323 21.33 -6.31 -22.43
C ASN A 323 21.23 -5.00 -21.64
N LEU A 324 21.90 -4.88 -20.49
CA LEU A 324 21.76 -3.76 -19.56
C LEU A 324 21.95 -2.38 -20.25
N GLU A 325 23.09 -2.19 -20.93
CA GLU A 325 23.40 -0.92 -21.57
C GLU A 325 22.39 -0.54 -22.65
N ARG A 326 21.89 -1.53 -23.40
CA ARG A 326 20.84 -1.33 -24.41
C ARG A 326 19.50 -0.94 -23.76
N CYS A 327 19.16 -1.57 -22.64
CA CYS A 327 17.96 -1.25 -21.87
C CYS A 327 18.03 0.19 -21.33
N LEU A 328 19.12 0.55 -20.65
CA LEU A 328 19.33 1.89 -20.09
C LEU A 328 19.31 2.97 -21.16
N SER A 329 20.09 2.81 -22.25
CA SER A 329 20.11 3.77 -23.37
C SER A 329 18.74 3.93 -24.02
N THR A 330 17.96 2.86 -24.16
CA THR A 330 16.64 2.91 -24.76
C THR A 330 15.63 3.54 -23.82
N LEU A 331 15.71 3.24 -22.51
CA LEU A 331 14.90 3.86 -21.47
C LEU A 331 15.13 5.37 -21.45
N ASP A 332 16.39 5.83 -21.43
CA ASP A 332 16.74 7.25 -21.47
C ASP A 332 16.17 7.97 -22.69
N LYS A 333 16.17 7.34 -23.87
CA LYS A 333 15.56 7.88 -25.10
C LYS A 333 14.03 8.00 -24.98
N ILE A 334 13.37 7.00 -24.36
CA ILE A 334 11.92 7.04 -24.14
C ILE A 334 11.56 8.16 -23.15
N LEU A 335 12.31 8.27 -22.05
CA LEU A 335 12.13 9.32 -21.05
C LEU A 335 12.41 10.70 -21.62
N ALA A 336 13.48 10.88 -22.41
CA ALA A 336 13.76 12.14 -23.11
C ALA A 336 12.61 12.53 -24.02
N ARG A 337 12.12 11.58 -24.83
CA ARG A 337 11.02 11.85 -25.77
C ARG A 337 9.74 12.32 -25.07
N ILE A 338 9.36 11.70 -23.95
CA ILE A 338 8.11 12.10 -23.26
C ILE A 338 8.26 13.44 -22.52
N ARG A 339 9.48 13.82 -22.15
CA ARG A 339 9.79 15.15 -21.59
C ARG A 339 9.79 16.26 -22.66
N GLU A 340 10.27 15.94 -23.88
CA GLU A 340 10.48 16.93 -24.93
C GLU A 340 9.28 17.10 -25.84
N VAL A 341 8.58 16.00 -26.15
CA VAL A 341 7.49 15.98 -27.12
C VAL A 341 6.18 15.58 -26.43
N PRO A 342 5.19 16.50 -26.36
CA PRO A 342 3.90 16.18 -25.78
C PRO A 342 3.20 15.08 -26.59
N LEU A 343 2.46 14.20 -25.92
CA LEU A 343 1.60 13.24 -26.60
C LEU A 343 0.50 13.96 -27.36
N SER A 344 0.10 13.41 -28.52
CA SER A 344 -1.09 13.90 -29.21
C SER A 344 -2.35 13.61 -28.38
N GLU A 345 -3.36 14.48 -28.47
CA GLU A 345 -4.66 14.27 -27.82
C GLU A 345 -5.26 12.89 -28.14
N ARG A 346 -5.13 12.46 -29.39
CA ARG A 346 -5.60 11.14 -29.84
C ARG A 346 -4.89 10.01 -29.10
N THR A 347 -3.58 10.10 -28.93
CA THR A 347 -2.78 9.09 -28.24
C THR A 347 -3.10 9.06 -26.75
N LEU A 348 -3.16 10.23 -26.12
CA LEU A 348 -3.51 10.34 -24.70
C LEU A 348 -4.92 9.80 -24.42
N LYS A 349 -5.89 10.12 -25.29
CA LYS A 349 -7.26 9.58 -25.19
C LYS A 349 -7.30 8.06 -25.23
N ALA A 350 -6.46 7.43 -26.05
CA ALA A 350 -6.38 5.97 -26.13
C ALA A 350 -5.83 5.36 -24.80
N TYR A 351 -4.76 5.95 -24.24
CA TYR A 351 -4.21 5.50 -22.94
C TYR A 351 -5.18 5.71 -21.79
N LYS A 352 -5.86 6.86 -21.73
CA LYS A 352 -6.91 7.10 -20.73
C LYS A 352 -8.04 6.06 -20.81
N LYS A 353 -8.51 5.74 -22.01
CA LYS A 353 -9.53 4.70 -22.22
C LYS A 353 -9.05 3.34 -21.70
N GLN A 354 -7.79 3.00 -21.97
CA GLN A 354 -7.17 1.76 -21.48
C GLN A 354 -7.12 1.73 -19.95
N LEU A 355 -6.60 2.79 -19.31
CA LEU A 355 -6.54 2.89 -17.85
C LEU A 355 -7.94 2.80 -17.22
N LEU A 356 -8.93 3.49 -17.77
CA LEU A 356 -10.32 3.41 -17.29
C LEU A 356 -10.89 2.00 -17.44
N GLY A 357 -10.52 1.26 -18.47
CA GLY A 357 -10.88 -0.15 -18.65
C GLY A 357 -10.23 -1.04 -17.58
N GLN A 358 -8.93 -0.85 -17.32
CA GLN A 358 -8.21 -1.57 -16.26
C GLN A 358 -8.81 -1.32 -14.88
N LEU A 359 -9.15 -0.08 -14.57
CA LEU A 359 -9.81 0.28 -13.31
C LEU A 359 -11.20 -0.33 -13.20
N ALA A 360 -11.97 -0.38 -14.28
CA ALA A 360 -13.29 -1.01 -14.31
C ALA A 360 -13.17 -2.53 -14.04
N ILE A 361 -12.24 -3.21 -14.69
CA ILE A 361 -11.98 -4.65 -14.48
C ILE A 361 -11.53 -4.91 -13.04
N SER A 362 -10.59 -4.12 -12.51
CA SER A 362 -10.15 -4.25 -11.11
C SER A 362 -11.28 -3.99 -10.12
N SER A 363 -12.21 -3.11 -10.47
CA SER A 363 -13.38 -2.81 -9.62
C SER A 363 -14.45 -3.89 -9.59
N ASP A 364 -14.35 -4.95 -10.41
CA ASP A 364 -15.21 -6.13 -10.32
C ASP A 364 -14.70 -7.14 -9.28
N ASN A 365 -13.45 -7.01 -8.84
CA ASN A 365 -12.91 -7.82 -7.76
C ASN A 365 -13.37 -7.25 -6.40
N GLY A 366 -14.18 -8.02 -5.68
CA GLY A 366 -14.77 -7.59 -4.41
C GLY A 366 -13.74 -7.37 -3.29
N GLU A 367 -12.66 -8.14 -3.27
CA GLU A 367 -11.55 -7.96 -2.32
C GLU A 367 -10.80 -6.66 -2.60
N ALA A 368 -10.39 -6.44 -3.85
CA ALA A 368 -9.72 -5.20 -4.25
C ALA A 368 -10.57 -3.95 -3.95
N GLN A 369 -11.90 -4.05 -4.16
CA GLN A 369 -12.83 -2.99 -3.76
C GLN A 369 -12.80 -2.76 -2.24
N CYS A 370 -12.87 -3.84 -1.46
CA CYS A 370 -12.89 -3.78 -0.01
C CYS A 370 -11.63 -3.06 0.52
N LEU A 371 -10.45 -3.47 0.07
CA LEU A 371 -9.16 -2.89 0.43
C LEU A 371 -9.04 -1.42 -0.01
N SER A 372 -9.43 -1.11 -1.25
CA SER A 372 -9.41 0.26 -1.78
C SER A 372 -10.32 1.22 -1.02
N MET A 373 -11.51 0.75 -0.59
CA MET A 373 -12.42 1.54 0.23
C MET A 373 -11.80 1.85 1.60
N GLY A 374 -11.13 0.88 2.24
CA GLY A 374 -10.42 1.06 3.52
C GLY A 374 -9.35 2.13 3.42
N LYS A 375 -8.48 2.03 2.42
CA LYS A 375 -7.44 3.03 2.14
C LYS A 375 -8.03 4.42 1.89
N SER A 376 -9.11 4.52 1.10
CA SER A 376 -9.78 5.79 0.83
C SER A 376 -10.38 6.42 2.07
N LEU A 377 -11.01 5.63 2.94
CA LEU A 377 -11.57 6.10 4.20
C LEU A 377 -10.47 6.60 5.16
N LEU A 378 -9.35 5.88 5.27
CA LEU A 378 -8.22 6.29 6.11
C LEU A 378 -7.60 7.60 5.59
N ALA A 379 -7.44 7.72 4.27
CA ALA A 379 -6.80 8.87 3.65
C ALA A 379 -7.68 10.12 3.65
N TRP A 380 -8.95 10.01 3.22
CA TRP A 380 -9.80 11.18 2.96
C TRP A 380 -11.11 11.21 3.76
N GLY A 381 -11.41 10.18 4.55
CA GLY A 381 -12.70 10.05 5.23
C GLY A 381 -13.88 9.84 4.27
N ARG A 382 -13.63 9.70 2.97
CA ARG A 382 -14.63 9.48 1.91
C ARG A 382 -14.09 8.56 0.83
N ILE A 383 -14.98 8.05 0.01
CA ILE A 383 -14.66 7.19 -1.13
C ILE A 383 -15.11 7.92 -2.39
N ASP A 384 -14.19 8.16 -3.32
CA ASP A 384 -14.50 8.73 -4.62
C ASP A 384 -15.34 7.75 -5.44
N THR A 385 -16.33 8.26 -6.15
CA THR A 385 -17.11 7.47 -7.09
C THR A 385 -16.31 7.16 -8.35
N SER A 386 -16.70 6.11 -9.07
CA SER A 386 -16.09 5.80 -10.38
C SER A 386 -16.25 6.96 -11.39
N ALA A 387 -17.34 7.73 -11.27
CA ALA A 387 -17.58 8.90 -12.12
C ALA A 387 -16.62 10.05 -11.80
N GLU A 388 -16.37 10.34 -10.51
CA GLU A 388 -15.37 11.33 -10.07
C GLU A 388 -13.96 10.95 -10.52
N MET A 389 -13.57 9.68 -10.31
CA MET A 389 -12.26 9.20 -10.75
C MET A 389 -12.10 9.28 -12.27
N ARG A 390 -13.13 8.87 -13.02
CA ARG A 390 -13.17 9.03 -14.48
C ARG A 390 -12.97 10.49 -14.90
N ALA A 391 -13.72 11.42 -14.32
CA ALA A 391 -13.64 12.84 -14.64
C ALA A 391 -12.22 13.40 -14.42
N ARG A 392 -11.57 13.01 -13.30
CA ARG A 392 -10.18 13.43 -13.03
C ARG A 392 -9.18 12.87 -14.04
N ILE A 393 -9.30 11.60 -14.43
CA ILE A 393 -8.44 10.98 -15.44
C ILE A 393 -8.67 11.65 -16.80
N GLU A 394 -9.93 11.92 -17.16
CA GLU A 394 -10.27 12.58 -18.40
C GLU A 394 -9.77 14.04 -18.48
N ALA A 395 -9.64 14.72 -17.34
CA ALA A 395 -9.13 16.09 -17.24
C ALA A 395 -7.61 16.21 -17.49
N VAL A 396 -6.82 15.13 -17.36
CA VAL A 396 -5.36 15.16 -17.60
C VAL A 396 -5.08 15.60 -19.04
N THR A 397 -4.26 16.63 -19.24
CA THR A 397 -3.89 17.17 -20.56
C THR A 397 -2.50 16.69 -21.01
N PRO A 398 -2.17 16.72 -22.31
CA PRO A 398 -0.83 16.43 -22.79
C PRO A 398 0.24 17.34 -22.18
N ALA A 399 -0.08 18.61 -21.94
CA ALA A 399 0.83 19.58 -21.32
C ALA A 399 1.11 19.26 -19.87
N ALA A 400 0.07 18.92 -19.08
CA ALA A 400 0.22 18.50 -17.68
C ALA A 400 1.06 17.21 -17.58
N LEU A 401 0.82 16.25 -18.47
CA LEU A 401 1.55 15.00 -18.52
C LEU A 401 3.03 15.22 -18.86
N GLN A 402 3.33 16.10 -19.82
CA GLN A 402 4.69 16.47 -20.18
C GLN A 402 5.40 17.20 -19.02
N ALA A 403 4.72 18.13 -18.34
CA ALA A 403 5.27 18.82 -17.18
C ALA A 403 5.60 17.83 -16.05
N MET A 404 4.70 16.86 -15.80
CA MET A 404 4.94 15.78 -14.85
C MET A 404 6.12 14.89 -15.26
N ALA A 405 6.26 14.56 -16.54
CA ALA A 405 7.40 13.80 -17.04
C ALA A 405 8.73 14.53 -16.84
N ARG A 406 8.76 15.83 -17.04
CA ARG A 406 9.93 16.68 -16.76
C ARG A 406 10.28 16.67 -15.28
N ARG A 407 9.28 16.72 -14.39
CA ARG A 407 9.48 16.71 -12.94
C ARG A 407 9.96 15.36 -12.42
N LEU A 408 9.33 14.25 -12.85
CA LEU A 408 9.63 12.92 -12.30
C LEU A 408 10.88 12.26 -12.90
N PHE A 409 11.16 12.55 -14.16
CA PHE A 409 12.21 11.88 -14.93
C PHE A 409 13.27 12.85 -15.46
N ASP A 410 13.52 13.93 -14.74
CA ASP A 410 14.64 14.84 -15.01
C ASP A 410 15.95 14.08 -14.79
N PRO A 411 16.85 14.02 -15.79
CA PRO A 411 18.12 13.30 -15.66
C PRO A 411 19.03 13.85 -14.54
N GLU A 412 18.88 15.12 -14.17
CA GLU A 412 19.69 15.73 -13.10
C GLU A 412 19.23 15.31 -11.69
N THR A 413 17.99 14.84 -11.54
CA THR A 413 17.41 14.44 -10.25
C THR A 413 17.07 12.97 -10.18
N LEU A 414 17.18 12.24 -11.29
CA LEU A 414 16.80 10.83 -11.39
C LEU A 414 17.84 9.94 -10.71
N SER A 415 17.38 9.13 -9.76
CA SER A 415 18.22 8.17 -9.06
C SER A 415 18.20 6.80 -9.74
N ARG A 416 19.32 6.06 -9.65
CA ARG A 416 19.48 4.70 -10.21
C ARG A 416 20.16 3.79 -9.20
N LEU A 417 19.64 2.58 -9.07
CA LEU A 417 20.29 1.46 -8.35
C LEU A 417 20.23 0.21 -9.21
N ILE A 418 21.37 -0.40 -9.46
CA ILE A 418 21.51 -1.57 -10.32
C ILE A 418 22.24 -2.66 -9.54
N TYR A 419 21.66 -3.84 -9.49
CA TYR A 419 22.27 -5.06 -8.99
C TYR A 419 22.72 -5.93 -10.18
N LEU A 420 24.02 -6.33 -10.17
CA LEU A 420 24.65 -7.19 -11.17
C LEU A 420 24.87 -8.61 -10.66
#